data_1a0b1f61bfe488be873a00ae42da637e
#
_entry.id   1a0b1f61bfe488be873a00ae42da637e
#
_cell.length_a   1.000
_cell.length_b   1.000
_cell.length_c   1.000
_cell.angle_alpha   90.00
_cell.angle_beta   90.00
_cell.angle_gamma   90.00
#
_symmetry.space_group_name_H-M   'P 1'
#
loop_
_entity.id
_entity.type
_entity.pdbx_description
1 polymer ?
#
loop_
_entity_poly.entity_id
_entity_poly.type
_entity_poly.pdbx_seq_one_letter_code
_entity_poly.pdbx_strand_id
1 'polypeptide(L)'
;MKRIILSIVWGLLTGWAAVPCLWAQSRTGTADREIWVKTLVRLADPVLSNLANETLKKEMPYESLAPNRQRFSYLEAVGRTVCGIAPWLELGEDDTPEGQLRKKYIELTVKGISNAVNPSSPDYLIFGEPSQPLVDAAFLAEGLLRAPKQLWGNLSPTARKQVVTELKRSRVIKPNESNWLLFASIVEAALQEFTGECDTTRLNYGVRKFRDLWYKGCLLYTSPSPRDRG
;
A
#
# COMPACT_ATOMS: atom_id res chain seq x y z
N MET A 1 62.79 13.75 -41.73
CA MET A 1 61.55 12.98 -41.73
C MET A 1 61.16 12.31 -40.38
N LYS A 2 62.00 12.15 -39.40
CA LYS A 2 61.67 11.47 -38.11
C LYS A 2 61.02 12.38 -37.05
N ARG A 3 61.04 13.71 -37.20
CA ARG A 3 60.48 14.64 -36.18
C ARG A 3 59.02 15.06 -36.43
N ILE A 4 58.48 14.83 -37.64
CA ILE A 4 57.10 15.21 -37.97
C ILE A 4 56.10 14.11 -37.57
N ILE A 5 56.55 12.85 -37.54
CA ILE A 5 55.67 11.70 -37.15
C ILE A 5 55.40 11.66 -35.63
N LEU A 6 56.31 12.18 -34.79
CA LEU A 6 56.11 12.17 -33.36
C LEU A 6 55.07 13.22 -32.88
N SER A 7 54.90 14.31 -33.62
CA SER A 7 53.95 15.37 -33.27
C SER A 7 52.50 15.01 -33.61
N ILE A 8 52.28 14.13 -34.57
CA ILE A 8 50.91 13.69 -34.97
C ILE A 8 50.38 12.61 -34.03
N VAL A 9 51.25 11.78 -33.44
CA VAL A 9 50.84 10.72 -32.47
C VAL A 9 50.45 11.31 -31.14
N TRP A 10 51.06 12.44 -30.71
CA TRP A 10 50.66 13.13 -29.48
C TRP A 10 49.36 13.93 -29.59
N GLY A 11 48.99 14.38 -30.79
CA GLY A 11 47.72 15.05 -31.05
C GLY A 11 46.51 14.12 -31.02
N LEU A 12 46.70 12.82 -31.25
CA LEU A 12 45.61 11.84 -31.23
C LEU A 12 45.36 11.20 -29.86
N LEU A 13 46.30 11.31 -28.93
CA LEU A 13 46.16 10.78 -27.54
C LEU A 13 45.53 11.75 -26.55
N THR A 14 45.46 13.04 -26.88
CA THR A 14 44.88 14.09 -25.99
C THR A 14 43.40 14.37 -26.34
N GLY A 15 42.87 13.81 -27.44
CA GLY A 15 41.47 14.03 -27.87
C GLY A 15 40.41 13.17 -27.18
N TRP A 16 40.81 12.23 -26.28
CA TRP A 16 39.87 11.29 -25.64
C TRP A 16 39.56 11.60 -24.16
N ALA A 17 39.98 12.74 -23.65
CA ALA A 17 39.83 13.05 -22.24
C ALA A 17 38.75 14.10 -21.93
N ALA A 18 37.77 14.31 -22.77
CA ALA A 18 36.64 15.17 -22.46
C ALA A 18 35.36 14.68 -23.15
N VAL A 19 34.92 13.47 -22.84
CA VAL A 19 33.49 13.20 -22.89
C VAL A 19 32.92 13.79 -21.59
N PRO A 20 32.24 14.93 -21.62
CA PRO A 20 31.59 15.40 -20.43
C PRO A 20 30.56 14.34 -20.06
N CYS A 21 30.67 13.84 -18.83
CA CYS A 21 29.64 13.02 -18.19
C CYS A 21 28.39 13.92 -17.97
N LEU A 22 27.71 14.28 -19.05
CA LEU A 22 26.56 15.19 -19.10
C LEU A 22 25.24 14.51 -18.72
N TRP A 23 25.29 13.30 -18.13
CA TRP A 23 24.07 12.55 -17.83
C TRP A 23 23.78 12.33 -16.35
N ALA A 24 24.58 12.87 -15.47
CA ALA A 24 24.23 12.98 -14.07
C ALA A 24 23.67 14.38 -13.78
N GLN A 25 22.52 14.71 -14.34
CA GLN A 25 21.70 15.75 -13.71
C GLN A 25 21.37 15.20 -12.32
N SER A 26 22.02 15.73 -11.30
CA SER A 26 21.67 15.47 -9.91
C SER A 26 20.24 15.95 -9.71
N ARG A 27 19.27 15.03 -9.83
CA ARG A 27 17.91 15.33 -9.42
C ARG A 27 18.01 15.70 -7.94
N THR A 28 17.56 16.87 -7.60
CA THR A 28 17.45 17.27 -6.20
C THR A 28 16.40 16.37 -5.56
N GLY A 29 16.57 15.97 -4.29
CA GLY A 29 15.55 15.20 -3.57
C GLY A 29 14.16 15.85 -3.60
N THR A 30 14.09 17.17 -3.76
CA THR A 30 12.85 17.93 -3.95
C THR A 30 12.14 17.54 -5.25
N ALA A 31 12.88 17.50 -6.38
CA ALA A 31 12.29 17.12 -7.67
C ALA A 31 11.80 15.65 -7.67
N ASP A 32 12.54 14.76 -7.03
CA ASP A 32 12.12 13.37 -6.86
C ASP A 32 10.86 13.27 -6.00
N ARG A 33 10.78 14.04 -4.90
CA ARG A 33 9.58 14.10 -4.05
C ARG A 33 8.35 14.57 -4.82
N GLU A 34 8.47 15.59 -5.65
CA GLU A 34 7.36 16.05 -6.50
C GLU A 34 6.85 14.96 -7.43
N ILE A 35 7.75 14.18 -8.04
CA ILE A 35 7.39 13.06 -8.91
C ILE A 35 6.66 11.98 -8.10
N TRP A 36 7.16 11.66 -6.91
CA TRP A 36 6.54 10.67 -6.03
C TRP A 36 5.15 11.10 -5.58
N VAL A 37 4.98 12.35 -5.13
CA VAL A 37 3.67 12.87 -4.72
C VAL A 37 2.67 12.90 -5.88
N LYS A 38 3.09 13.35 -7.08
CA LYS A 38 2.24 13.32 -8.28
C LYS A 38 1.81 11.91 -8.64
N THR A 39 2.73 10.95 -8.53
CA THR A 39 2.44 9.53 -8.82
C THR A 39 1.49 8.96 -7.79
N LEU A 40 1.72 9.22 -6.50
CA LEU A 40 0.84 8.82 -5.41
C LEU A 40 -0.59 9.32 -5.64
N VAL A 41 -0.74 10.61 -5.93
CA VAL A 41 -2.04 11.23 -6.21
C VAL A 41 -2.73 10.58 -7.41
N ARG A 42 -2.00 10.39 -8.51
CA ARG A 42 -2.56 9.76 -9.72
C ARG A 42 -3.10 8.35 -9.46
N LEU A 43 -2.47 7.59 -8.55
CA LEU A 43 -2.91 6.24 -8.19
C LEU A 43 -4.05 6.25 -7.17
N ALA A 44 -4.00 7.15 -6.19
CA ALA A 44 -4.94 7.16 -5.08
C ALA A 44 -6.25 7.89 -5.40
N ASP A 45 -6.20 8.97 -6.19
CA ASP A 45 -7.37 9.84 -6.43
C ASP A 45 -8.57 9.09 -7.01
N PRO A 46 -8.46 8.27 -8.06
CA PRO A 46 -9.61 7.56 -8.62
C PRO A 46 -10.26 6.59 -7.63
N VAL A 47 -9.50 6.00 -6.72
CA VAL A 47 -10.04 5.09 -5.71
C VAL A 47 -10.72 5.88 -4.60
N LEU A 48 -10.02 6.84 -4.00
CA LEU A 48 -10.49 7.54 -2.80
C LEU A 48 -11.60 8.56 -3.10
N SER A 49 -11.52 9.27 -4.22
CA SER A 49 -12.55 10.21 -4.62
C SER A 49 -13.86 9.50 -4.94
N ASN A 50 -13.81 8.37 -5.67
CA ASN A 50 -14.99 7.61 -5.96
C ASN A 50 -15.58 6.95 -4.69
N LEU A 51 -14.75 6.39 -3.82
CA LEU A 51 -15.23 5.80 -2.57
C LEU A 51 -15.87 6.85 -1.64
N ALA A 52 -15.27 8.05 -1.54
CA ALA A 52 -15.83 9.15 -0.76
C ALA A 52 -17.16 9.66 -1.34
N ASN A 53 -17.36 9.55 -2.63
CA ASN A 53 -18.58 9.96 -3.33
C ASN A 53 -19.61 8.82 -3.53
N GLU A 54 -19.34 7.63 -2.99
CA GLU A 54 -20.21 6.45 -3.12
C GLU A 54 -20.44 6.03 -4.58
N THR A 55 -19.39 6.14 -5.39
CA THR A 55 -19.39 5.79 -6.82
C THR A 55 -18.33 4.77 -7.20
N LEU A 56 -17.57 4.24 -6.24
CA LEU A 56 -16.45 3.34 -6.52
C LEU A 56 -16.89 2.10 -7.29
N LYS A 57 -17.93 1.41 -6.84
CA LYS A 57 -18.41 0.19 -7.50
C LYS A 57 -18.99 0.46 -8.88
N LYS A 58 -19.48 1.66 -9.13
CA LYS A 58 -20.04 2.08 -10.41
C LYS A 58 -18.95 2.44 -11.41
N GLU A 59 -17.90 3.17 -10.95
CA GLU A 59 -16.92 3.80 -11.84
C GLU A 59 -15.61 3.00 -11.96
N MET A 60 -15.32 2.08 -11.03
CA MET A 60 -14.09 1.32 -11.07
C MET A 60 -14.13 0.27 -12.19
N PRO A 61 -13.20 0.35 -13.18
CA PRO A 61 -13.09 -0.65 -14.22
C PRO A 61 -12.70 -2.00 -13.61
N TYR A 62 -13.23 -3.07 -14.17
CA TYR A 62 -12.97 -4.42 -13.73
C TYR A 62 -12.50 -5.30 -14.88
N GLU A 63 -11.32 -5.89 -14.70
CA GLU A 63 -10.82 -6.94 -15.58
C GLU A 63 -10.35 -8.13 -14.73
N SER A 64 -10.84 -9.32 -15.01
CA SER A 64 -10.38 -10.55 -14.37
C SER A 64 -10.60 -11.75 -15.26
N LEU A 65 -9.58 -12.63 -15.28
CA LEU A 65 -9.68 -13.94 -15.94
C LEU A 65 -10.52 -14.93 -15.13
N ALA A 66 -10.72 -14.68 -13.83
CA ALA A 66 -11.49 -15.54 -12.94
C ALA A 66 -12.91 -14.99 -12.75
N PRO A 67 -13.94 -15.79 -12.97
CA PRO A 67 -15.33 -15.37 -12.74
C PRO A 67 -15.56 -15.01 -11.26
N ASN A 68 -16.49 -14.09 -11.02
CA ASN A 68 -16.95 -13.68 -9.67
C ASN A 68 -15.90 -13.04 -8.74
N ARG A 69 -14.75 -12.59 -9.25
CA ARG A 69 -13.74 -11.89 -8.42
C ARG A 69 -14.01 -10.40 -8.28
N GLN A 70 -14.81 -9.81 -9.14
CA GLN A 70 -15.13 -8.37 -9.14
C GLN A 70 -15.51 -7.86 -7.75
N ARG A 71 -16.37 -8.56 -7.05
CA ARG A 71 -16.88 -8.16 -5.73
C ARG A 71 -15.79 -8.00 -4.66
N PHE A 72 -14.64 -8.64 -4.82
CA PHE A 72 -13.50 -8.54 -3.90
C PHE A 72 -12.51 -7.45 -4.33
N SER A 73 -12.46 -7.10 -5.61
CA SER A 73 -11.51 -6.12 -6.15
C SER A 73 -11.65 -4.73 -5.53
N TYR A 74 -12.83 -4.39 -5.07
CA TYR A 74 -13.06 -3.09 -4.44
C TYR A 74 -12.35 -2.97 -3.09
N LEU A 75 -12.44 -3.99 -2.22
CA LEU A 75 -11.72 -4.00 -0.95
C LEU A 75 -10.20 -4.07 -1.19
N GLU A 76 -9.77 -4.83 -2.19
CA GLU A 76 -8.36 -4.90 -2.60
C GLU A 76 -7.84 -3.52 -3.02
N ALA A 77 -8.54 -2.82 -3.92
CA ALA A 77 -8.15 -1.49 -4.36
C ALA A 77 -8.08 -0.51 -3.19
N VAL A 78 -9.09 -0.48 -2.33
CA VAL A 78 -9.17 0.42 -1.17
C VAL A 78 -8.09 0.08 -0.14
N GLY A 79 -7.99 -1.17 0.29
CA GLY A 79 -7.05 -1.59 1.33
C GLY A 79 -5.60 -1.31 0.93
N ARG A 80 -5.21 -1.68 -0.29
CA ARG A 80 -3.84 -1.43 -0.79
C ARG A 80 -3.54 0.05 -0.99
N THR A 81 -4.49 0.82 -1.50
CA THR A 81 -4.33 2.28 -1.65
C THR A 81 -4.15 2.94 -0.29
N VAL A 82 -5.03 2.67 0.67
CA VAL A 82 -4.94 3.24 2.01
C VAL A 82 -3.63 2.85 2.69
N CYS A 83 -3.25 1.56 2.66
CA CYS A 83 -1.99 1.09 3.22
C CYS A 83 -0.77 1.80 2.61
N GLY A 84 -0.77 1.97 1.29
CA GLY A 84 0.34 2.59 0.57
C GLY A 84 0.52 4.07 0.88
N ILE A 85 -0.56 4.82 1.04
CA ILE A 85 -0.50 6.27 1.28
C ILE A 85 -0.51 6.65 2.77
N ALA A 86 -0.87 5.73 3.67
CA ALA A 86 -1.03 6.01 5.10
C ALA A 86 0.17 6.71 5.74
N PRO A 87 1.45 6.31 5.49
CA PRO A 87 2.59 7.03 6.06
C PRO A 87 2.70 8.48 5.62
N TRP A 88 2.26 8.80 4.40
CA TRP A 88 2.21 10.16 3.91
C TRP A 88 1.08 10.96 4.54
N LEU A 89 -0.10 10.35 4.71
CA LEU A 89 -1.24 10.97 5.38
C LEU A 89 -0.95 11.25 6.85
N GLU A 90 -0.22 10.35 7.55
CA GLU A 90 0.08 10.52 8.99
C GLU A 90 0.92 11.77 9.29
N LEU A 91 1.64 12.33 8.29
CA LEU A 91 2.32 13.61 8.42
C LEU A 91 1.35 14.78 8.71
N GLY A 92 0.07 14.62 8.40
CA GLY A 92 -0.95 15.64 8.64
C GLY A 92 -0.90 16.83 7.69
N GLU A 93 -1.77 17.82 7.95
CA GLU A 93 -1.79 19.08 7.22
C GLU A 93 -0.68 20.02 7.70
N ASP A 94 -0.21 20.87 6.79
CA ASP A 94 0.65 22.02 7.05
C ASP A 94 0.40 23.10 5.99
N ASP A 95 1.07 24.26 6.12
CA ASP A 95 0.87 25.41 5.23
C ASP A 95 1.49 25.24 3.84
N THR A 96 2.19 24.13 3.59
CA THR A 96 2.76 23.84 2.27
C THR A 96 1.68 23.35 1.29
N PRO A 97 1.88 23.52 -0.04
CA PRO A 97 0.99 22.93 -1.03
C PRO A 97 0.82 21.42 -0.87
N GLU A 98 1.87 20.71 -0.46
CA GLU A 98 1.80 19.27 -0.18
C GLU A 98 1.00 18.98 1.09
N GLY A 99 1.11 19.82 2.14
CA GLY A 99 0.33 19.68 3.37
C GLY A 99 -1.16 19.89 3.14
N GLN A 100 -1.54 20.87 2.31
CA GLN A 100 -2.93 21.07 1.91
C GLN A 100 -3.46 19.91 1.05
N LEU A 101 -2.60 19.32 0.24
CA LEU A 101 -2.94 18.12 -0.52
C LEU A 101 -3.17 16.92 0.41
N ARG A 102 -2.32 16.74 1.44
CA ARG A 102 -2.53 15.70 2.48
C ARG A 102 -3.87 15.88 3.18
N LYS A 103 -4.22 17.10 3.58
CA LYS A 103 -5.53 17.41 4.18
C LYS A 103 -6.67 16.87 3.33
N LYS A 104 -6.69 17.24 2.04
CA LYS A 104 -7.71 16.75 1.09
C LYS A 104 -7.80 15.21 1.11
N TYR A 105 -6.66 14.52 1.04
CA TYR A 105 -6.65 13.05 0.98
C TYR A 105 -6.96 12.39 2.32
N ILE A 106 -6.66 13.02 3.45
CA ILE A 106 -7.12 12.57 4.77
C ILE A 106 -8.66 12.60 4.82
N GLU A 107 -9.28 13.71 4.43
CA GLU A 107 -10.73 13.86 4.40
C GLU A 107 -11.40 12.85 3.47
N LEU A 108 -10.89 12.67 2.24
CA LEU A 108 -11.38 11.67 1.29
C LEU A 108 -11.25 10.24 1.84
N THR A 109 -10.11 9.92 2.45
CA THR A 109 -9.86 8.58 2.99
C THR A 109 -10.77 8.28 4.18
N VAL A 110 -10.92 9.20 5.12
CA VAL A 110 -11.80 9.05 6.30
C VAL A 110 -13.26 8.88 5.86
N LYS A 111 -13.74 9.72 4.93
CA LYS A 111 -15.08 9.60 4.38
C LYS A 111 -15.27 8.30 3.61
N GLY A 112 -14.28 7.94 2.78
CA GLY A 112 -14.30 6.71 2.01
C GLY A 112 -14.32 5.46 2.90
N ILE A 113 -13.48 5.38 3.94
CA ILE A 113 -13.51 4.27 4.89
C ILE A 113 -14.87 4.19 5.58
N SER A 114 -15.47 5.33 5.95
CA SER A 114 -16.80 5.35 6.56
C SER A 114 -17.86 4.76 5.63
N ASN A 115 -17.81 5.06 4.31
CA ASN A 115 -18.71 4.47 3.32
C ASN A 115 -18.42 2.97 3.12
N ALA A 116 -17.13 2.57 3.06
CA ALA A 116 -16.72 1.19 2.86
C ALA A 116 -17.24 0.21 3.92
N VAL A 117 -17.40 0.69 5.16
CA VAL A 117 -17.85 -0.15 6.30
C VAL A 117 -19.30 0.10 6.70
N ASN A 118 -20.01 1.02 6.05
CA ASN A 118 -21.42 1.32 6.32
C ASN A 118 -22.31 0.38 5.49
N PRO A 119 -23.09 -0.52 6.13
CA PRO A 119 -23.98 -1.44 5.40
C PRO A 119 -25.05 -0.75 4.54
N SER A 120 -25.34 0.52 4.80
CA SER A 120 -26.31 1.30 4.02
C SER A 120 -25.70 2.02 2.80
N SER A 121 -24.37 2.03 2.69
CA SER A 121 -23.68 2.64 1.56
C SER A 121 -23.72 1.73 0.32
N PRO A 122 -23.93 2.29 -0.89
CA PRO A 122 -23.77 1.51 -2.13
C PRO A 122 -22.37 0.96 -2.31
N ASP A 123 -21.38 1.60 -1.71
CA ASP A 123 -19.97 1.17 -1.73
C ASP A 123 -19.55 0.35 -0.50
N TYR A 124 -20.51 -0.19 0.28
CA TYR A 124 -20.20 -1.14 1.35
C TYR A 124 -19.39 -2.33 0.83
N LEU A 125 -18.25 -2.62 1.47
CA LEU A 125 -17.30 -3.63 1.00
C LEU A 125 -17.46 -4.97 1.73
N ILE A 126 -16.98 -6.05 1.10
CA ILE A 126 -17.14 -7.42 1.60
C ILE A 126 -15.90 -7.84 2.38
N PHE A 127 -16.05 -8.09 3.69
CA PHE A 127 -14.97 -8.53 4.59
C PHE A 127 -15.07 -9.99 5.02
N GLY A 128 -16.26 -10.55 5.03
CA GLY A 128 -16.58 -11.82 5.70
C GLY A 128 -16.89 -12.99 4.78
N GLU A 129 -16.43 -12.98 3.55
CA GLU A 129 -16.58 -14.11 2.64
C GLU A 129 -15.27 -14.91 2.52
N PRO A 130 -15.32 -16.22 2.22
CA PRO A 130 -14.11 -17.04 2.10
C PRO A 130 -13.11 -16.49 1.07
N SER A 131 -11.80 -16.67 1.37
CA SER A 131 -10.68 -16.34 0.50
C SER A 131 -10.18 -14.90 0.58
N GLN A 132 -10.15 -14.14 -0.52
CA GLN A 132 -9.44 -12.89 -0.75
C GLN A 132 -9.67 -11.78 0.31
N PRO A 133 -10.87 -11.55 0.85
CA PRO A 133 -11.12 -10.46 1.79
C PRO A 133 -10.22 -10.41 3.02
N LEU A 134 -9.66 -11.54 3.49
CA LEU A 134 -8.71 -11.52 4.60
C LEU A 134 -7.44 -10.72 4.27
N VAL A 135 -6.91 -10.92 3.06
CA VAL A 135 -5.71 -10.21 2.58
C VAL A 135 -5.98 -8.72 2.52
N ASP A 136 -7.11 -8.34 1.96
CA ASP A 136 -7.45 -6.96 1.68
C ASP A 136 -7.87 -6.20 2.95
N ALA A 137 -8.56 -6.88 3.87
CA ALA A 137 -8.83 -6.38 5.22
C ALA A 137 -7.53 -6.15 6.01
N ALA A 138 -6.51 -7.01 5.84
CA ALA A 138 -5.22 -6.82 6.47
C ALA A 138 -4.49 -5.58 5.94
N PHE A 139 -4.55 -5.30 4.64
CA PHE A 139 -4.00 -4.04 4.08
C PHE A 139 -4.72 -2.82 4.63
N LEU A 140 -6.05 -2.84 4.72
CA LEU A 140 -6.81 -1.75 5.33
C LEU A 140 -6.43 -1.57 6.81
N ALA A 141 -6.35 -2.66 7.56
CA ALA A 141 -5.95 -2.66 8.96
C ALA A 141 -4.54 -2.08 9.15
N GLU A 142 -3.58 -2.49 8.30
CA GLU A 142 -2.22 -1.95 8.31
C GLU A 142 -2.20 -0.45 7.97
N GLY A 143 -3.00 0.00 7.02
CA GLY A 143 -3.14 1.42 6.70
C GLY A 143 -3.62 2.24 7.91
N LEU A 144 -4.60 1.74 8.64
CA LEU A 144 -5.08 2.38 9.87
C LEU A 144 -4.02 2.38 10.99
N LEU A 145 -3.25 1.30 11.14
CA LEU A 145 -2.12 1.23 12.07
C LEU A 145 -0.99 2.20 11.71
N ARG A 146 -0.75 2.44 10.42
CA ARG A 146 0.28 3.37 9.93
C ARG A 146 -0.12 4.83 10.02
N ALA A 147 -1.41 5.13 10.08
CA ALA A 147 -1.94 6.48 10.20
C ALA A 147 -2.97 6.59 11.34
N PRO A 148 -2.57 6.26 12.60
CA PRO A 148 -3.49 6.19 13.73
C PRO A 148 -4.10 7.54 14.07
N LYS A 149 -3.39 8.64 13.91
CA LYS A 149 -3.91 9.99 14.21
C LYS A 149 -4.80 10.48 13.08
N GLN A 150 -4.30 10.42 11.85
CA GLN A 150 -4.95 11.05 10.71
C GLN A 150 -6.09 10.22 10.11
N LEU A 151 -6.06 8.89 10.25
CA LEU A 151 -7.15 8.04 9.78
C LEU A 151 -8.01 7.55 10.93
N TRP A 152 -7.50 6.65 11.77
CA TRP A 152 -8.31 6.11 12.87
C TRP A 152 -8.85 7.19 13.80
N GLY A 153 -8.00 8.16 14.17
CA GLY A 153 -8.35 9.29 15.04
C GLY A 153 -9.47 10.17 14.50
N ASN A 154 -9.58 10.32 13.18
CA ASN A 154 -10.59 11.15 12.54
C ASN A 154 -11.88 10.39 12.15
N LEU A 155 -11.92 9.06 12.29
CA LEU A 155 -13.17 8.32 12.12
C LEU A 155 -14.17 8.65 13.21
N SER A 156 -15.44 8.79 12.84
CA SER A 156 -16.52 8.92 13.82
C SER A 156 -16.63 7.69 14.73
N PRO A 157 -17.19 7.80 15.94
CA PRO A 157 -17.41 6.64 16.82
C PRO A 157 -18.19 5.52 16.13
N THR A 158 -19.16 5.85 15.28
CA THR A 158 -19.94 4.89 14.51
C THR A 158 -19.06 4.18 13.47
N ALA A 159 -18.28 4.94 12.70
CA ALA A 159 -17.38 4.35 11.68
C ALA A 159 -16.31 3.47 12.32
N ARG A 160 -15.70 3.87 13.46
CA ARG A 160 -14.76 3.02 14.21
C ARG A 160 -15.40 1.70 14.62
N LYS A 161 -16.62 1.74 15.16
CA LYS A 161 -17.36 0.53 15.55
C LYS A 161 -17.64 -0.37 14.36
N GLN A 162 -17.99 0.21 13.20
CA GLN A 162 -18.19 -0.53 11.95
C GLN A 162 -16.89 -1.15 11.45
N VAL A 163 -15.78 -0.40 11.42
CA VAL A 163 -14.45 -0.94 11.06
C VAL A 163 -14.11 -2.15 11.93
N VAL A 164 -14.25 -2.04 13.25
CA VAL A 164 -13.99 -3.16 14.18
C VAL A 164 -14.89 -4.35 13.86
N THR A 165 -16.16 -4.12 13.57
CA THR A 165 -17.11 -5.17 13.20
C THR A 165 -16.68 -5.88 11.92
N GLU A 166 -16.29 -5.14 10.89
CA GLU A 166 -15.90 -5.71 9.61
C GLU A 166 -14.52 -6.42 9.70
N LEU A 167 -13.56 -5.88 10.44
CA LEU A 167 -12.31 -6.60 10.70
C LEU A 167 -12.56 -7.92 11.45
N LYS A 168 -13.43 -7.94 12.46
CA LYS A 168 -13.83 -9.18 13.15
C LYS A 168 -14.57 -10.14 12.20
N ARG A 169 -15.32 -9.63 11.21
CA ARG A 169 -16.03 -10.46 10.22
C ARG A 169 -15.06 -11.26 9.36
N SER A 170 -13.84 -10.76 9.08
CA SER A 170 -12.80 -11.50 8.34
C SER A 170 -12.31 -12.77 9.06
N ARG A 171 -12.62 -12.95 10.35
CA ARG A 171 -12.26 -14.14 11.13
C ARG A 171 -12.89 -15.44 10.62
N VAL A 172 -13.98 -15.37 9.84
CA VAL A 172 -14.58 -16.56 9.20
C VAL A 172 -13.63 -17.20 8.19
N ILE A 173 -12.63 -16.47 7.74
CA ILE A 173 -11.65 -16.92 6.76
C ILE A 173 -10.50 -17.62 7.50
N LYS A 174 -10.37 -18.93 7.25
CA LYS A 174 -9.24 -19.71 7.75
C LYS A 174 -8.04 -19.51 6.83
N PRO A 175 -6.95 -18.89 7.29
CA PRO A 175 -5.76 -18.69 6.47
C PRO A 175 -5.08 -20.01 6.17
N ASN A 176 -4.49 -20.13 4.98
CA ASN A 176 -3.60 -21.23 4.63
C ASN A 176 -2.27 -21.11 5.38
N GLU A 177 -1.53 -22.22 5.50
CA GLU A 177 -0.17 -22.29 6.07
C GLU A 177 0.86 -21.61 5.13
N SER A 178 0.71 -20.31 4.93
CA SER A 178 1.50 -19.46 4.04
C SER A 178 1.58 -18.04 4.63
N ASN A 179 2.02 -17.04 3.85
CA ASN A 179 1.95 -15.63 4.23
C ASN A 179 0.55 -15.18 4.68
N TRP A 180 -0.50 -15.91 4.36
CA TRP A 180 -1.86 -15.62 4.81
C TRP A 180 -2.01 -15.65 6.34
N LEU A 181 -1.19 -16.42 7.03
CA LEU A 181 -1.12 -16.38 8.49
C LEU A 181 -0.76 -14.99 9.03
N LEU A 182 0.15 -14.27 8.34
CA LEU A 182 0.53 -12.92 8.74
C LEU A 182 -0.57 -11.89 8.45
N PHE A 183 -1.38 -12.09 7.42
CA PHE A 183 -2.55 -11.23 7.18
C PHE A 183 -3.56 -11.36 8.33
N ALA A 184 -3.82 -12.58 8.79
CA ALA A 184 -4.65 -12.78 9.98
C ALA A 184 -4.04 -12.13 11.23
N SER A 185 -2.72 -12.22 11.40
CA SER A 185 -2.02 -11.58 12.52
C SER A 185 -2.12 -10.05 12.48
N ILE A 186 -2.03 -9.41 11.31
CA ILE A 186 -2.15 -7.95 11.17
C ILE A 186 -3.56 -7.47 11.53
N VAL A 187 -4.61 -8.18 11.09
CA VAL A 187 -5.99 -7.85 11.47
C VAL A 187 -6.15 -7.90 13.00
N GLU A 188 -5.63 -8.94 13.64
CA GLU A 188 -5.71 -9.06 15.10
C GLU A 188 -4.86 -8.02 15.83
N ALA A 189 -3.70 -7.65 15.29
CA ALA A 189 -2.88 -6.56 15.83
C ALA A 189 -3.63 -5.22 15.81
N ALA A 190 -4.32 -4.92 14.71
CA ALA A 190 -5.15 -3.72 14.61
C ALA A 190 -6.33 -3.74 15.59
N LEU A 191 -7.01 -4.88 15.74
CA LEU A 191 -8.07 -5.03 16.75
C LEU A 191 -7.53 -4.85 18.16
N GLN A 192 -6.36 -5.41 18.49
CA GLN A 192 -5.70 -5.20 19.79
C GLN A 192 -5.40 -3.73 20.05
N GLU A 193 -4.81 -3.03 19.07
CA GLU A 193 -4.46 -1.62 19.19
C GLU A 193 -5.69 -0.72 19.38
N PHE A 194 -6.75 -0.98 18.61
CA PHE A 194 -7.92 -0.09 18.59
C PHE A 194 -8.96 -0.39 19.66
N THR A 195 -9.00 -1.61 20.21
CA THR A 195 -10.05 -2.03 21.14
C THR A 195 -9.52 -2.61 22.46
N GLY A 196 -8.23 -2.93 22.51
CA GLY A 196 -7.64 -3.70 23.61
C GLY A 196 -7.96 -5.20 23.58
N GLU A 197 -8.66 -5.70 22.55
CA GLU A 197 -9.10 -7.08 22.44
C GLU A 197 -8.70 -7.69 21.09
N CYS A 198 -8.14 -8.92 21.10
CA CYS A 198 -7.86 -9.67 19.88
C CYS A 198 -8.02 -11.19 20.10
N ASP A 199 -8.05 -11.94 19.01
CA ASP A 199 -7.79 -13.37 19.03
C ASP A 199 -6.27 -13.61 19.13
N THR A 200 -5.79 -13.81 20.36
CA THR A 200 -4.35 -14.00 20.63
C THR A 200 -3.78 -15.23 19.95
N THR A 201 -4.60 -16.27 19.69
CA THR A 201 -4.18 -17.46 18.96
C THR A 201 -3.89 -17.11 17.50
N ARG A 202 -4.80 -16.43 16.82
CA ARG A 202 -4.61 -15.96 15.44
C ARG A 202 -3.42 -15.00 15.33
N LEU A 203 -3.31 -14.04 16.25
CA LEU A 203 -2.20 -13.10 16.29
C LEU A 203 -0.84 -13.80 16.38
N ASN A 204 -0.69 -14.67 17.36
CA ASN A 204 0.61 -15.27 17.69
C ASN A 204 0.97 -16.46 16.80
N TYR A 205 -0.01 -17.19 16.26
CA TYR A 205 0.26 -18.38 15.46
C TYR A 205 1.07 -18.05 14.21
N GLY A 206 0.62 -17.03 13.45
CA GLY A 206 1.34 -16.58 12.25
C GLY A 206 2.77 -16.16 12.55
N VAL A 207 2.95 -15.31 13.57
CA VAL A 207 4.28 -14.80 13.96
C VAL A 207 5.22 -15.94 14.37
N ARG A 208 4.75 -16.89 15.21
CA ARG A 208 5.56 -18.04 15.63
C ARG A 208 5.91 -18.95 14.46
N LYS A 209 4.93 -19.24 13.60
CA LYS A 209 5.13 -20.11 12.43
C LYS A 209 6.17 -19.52 11.47
N PHE A 210 6.11 -18.20 11.21
CA PHE A 210 7.10 -17.53 10.38
C PHE A 210 8.48 -17.49 10.99
N ARG A 211 8.60 -17.27 12.29
CA ARG A 211 9.88 -17.36 12.99
C ARG A 211 10.49 -18.74 12.85
N ASP A 212 9.71 -19.81 13.05
CA ASP A 212 10.17 -21.20 12.95
C ASP A 212 10.59 -21.55 11.50
N LEU A 213 9.84 -21.07 10.51
CA LEU A 213 10.18 -21.26 9.09
C LEU A 213 11.42 -20.47 8.68
N TRP A 214 11.62 -19.27 9.20
CA TRP A 214 12.81 -18.46 8.95
C TRP A 214 14.07 -19.18 9.38
N TYR A 215 14.06 -19.84 10.54
CA TYR A 215 15.20 -20.61 11.02
C TYR A 215 15.44 -21.91 10.24
N LYS A 216 14.43 -22.46 9.60
CA LYS A 216 14.52 -23.76 8.89
C LYS A 216 14.78 -23.68 7.39
N GLY A 217 14.97 -22.50 6.84
CA GLY A 217 15.25 -22.35 5.40
C GLY A 217 14.31 -21.37 4.72
N CYS A 218 14.42 -20.17 5.13
CA CYS A 218 13.97 -18.95 4.50
C CYS A 218 12.86 -19.10 3.44
N LEU A 219 11.68 -18.60 3.72
CA LEU A 219 10.57 -18.46 2.76
C LEU A 219 10.97 -17.74 1.45
N LEU A 220 12.01 -16.93 1.48
CA LEU A 220 12.57 -16.26 0.29
C LEU A 220 13.18 -17.25 -0.70
N TYR A 221 13.66 -18.42 -0.25
CA TYR A 221 14.19 -19.48 -1.12
C TYR A 221 13.13 -20.42 -1.65
N THR A 222 11.95 -20.49 -1.02
CA THR A 222 10.87 -21.42 -1.41
C THR A 222 9.78 -20.74 -2.26
N SER A 223 9.76 -19.41 -2.29
CA SER A 223 8.89 -18.65 -3.19
C SER A 223 9.74 -18.04 -4.31
N PRO A 224 9.79 -18.65 -5.50
CA PRO A 224 10.55 -18.09 -6.61
C PRO A 224 10.05 -16.68 -6.89
N SER A 225 10.97 -15.74 -6.95
CA SER A 225 10.68 -14.37 -7.38
C SER A 225 10.00 -14.41 -8.75
N PRO A 226 9.06 -13.51 -9.06
CA PRO A 226 8.55 -13.37 -10.42
C PRO A 226 9.65 -13.20 -11.48
N ARG A 227 10.85 -12.74 -11.07
CA ARG A 227 12.05 -12.63 -11.93
C ARG A 227 12.71 -13.98 -12.23
N ASP A 228 12.46 -15.01 -11.41
CA ASP A 228 13.05 -16.32 -11.57
C ASP A 228 12.16 -17.26 -12.42
N ARG A 229 11.07 -16.74 -12.96
CA ARG A 229 10.15 -17.42 -13.88
C ARG A 229 10.40 -17.03 -15.33
N GLY A 230 11.66 -16.81 -15.68
CA GLY A 230 12.10 -16.59 -17.08
C GLY A 230 11.98 -17.81 -17.95
#